data_c6163bc164f377b60ce5b15e8bdc3349
#
_entry.id   c6163bc164f377b60ce5b15e8bdc3349
#
_cell.length_a   1.000
_cell.length_b   1.000
_cell.length_c   1.000
_cell.angle_alpha   90.00
_cell.angle_beta   90.00
_cell.angle_gamma   90.00
#
_symmetry.space_group_name_H-M   'P 1'
#
loop_
_entity.id
_entity.type
_entity.pdbx_description
1 polymer ?
#
loop_
_entity_poly.entity_id
_entity_poly.type
_entity_poly.pdbx_seq_one_letter_code
_entity_poly.pdbx_strand_id
1 'polypeptide(L)' 'MKVLIALGIAAVVMLAMVFLAVILFVAAVAVDIAYEFMD' A
#
# COMPACT_ATOMS: atom_id res chain seq x y z
N MET A 1 27.38 -11.81 -0.05
CA MET A 1 26.53 -12.81 0.58
C MET A 1 25.10 -12.69 0.07
N LYS A 2 24.63 -13.73 -0.57
CA LYS A 2 23.32 -13.74 -1.24
C LYS A 2 22.15 -13.61 -0.25
N VAL A 3 22.31 -14.11 0.97
CA VAL A 3 21.25 -14.10 1.98
C VAL A 3 20.94 -12.67 2.42
N LEU A 4 21.94 -11.83 2.59
CA LEU A 4 21.76 -10.44 2.99
C LEU A 4 21.02 -9.64 1.93
N ILE A 5 21.37 -9.88 0.66
CA ILE A 5 20.70 -9.22 -0.47
C ILE A 5 19.25 -9.68 -0.58
N ALA A 6 19.01 -10.98 -0.41
CA ALA A 6 17.65 -11.54 -0.46
C ALA A 6 16.77 -10.97 0.66
N LEU A 7 17.33 -10.82 1.87
CA LEU A 7 16.61 -10.23 3.00
C LEU A 7 16.26 -8.78 2.74
N GLY A 8 17.17 -8.02 2.15
CA GLY A 8 16.93 -6.63 1.81
C GLY A 8 15.82 -6.48 0.77
N ILE A 9 15.86 -7.31 -0.26
CA ILE A 9 14.83 -7.29 -1.32
C ILE A 9 13.46 -7.68 -0.74
N ALA A 10 13.41 -8.70 0.10
CA ALA A 10 12.17 -9.14 0.72
C ALA A 10 11.57 -8.04 1.59
N ALA A 11 12.39 -7.33 2.35
CA ALA A 11 11.94 -6.23 3.18
C ALA A 11 11.35 -5.10 2.34
N VAL A 12 12.01 -4.73 1.25
CA VAL A 12 11.55 -3.68 0.35
C VAL A 12 10.24 -4.08 -0.30
N VAL A 13 10.11 -5.32 -0.75
CA VAL A 13 8.89 -5.82 -1.38
C VAL A 13 7.73 -5.79 -0.38
N MET A 14 7.95 -6.23 0.84
CA MET A 14 6.91 -6.19 1.87
C MET A 14 6.48 -4.77 2.18
N LEU A 15 7.43 -3.85 2.29
CA LEU A 15 7.13 -2.44 2.53
C LEU A 15 6.30 -1.86 1.40
N ALA A 16 6.65 -2.17 0.15
CA ALA A 16 5.92 -1.70 -1.01
C ALA A 16 4.49 -2.25 -1.03
N MET A 17 4.29 -3.50 -0.68
CA MET A 17 2.97 -4.10 -0.61
C MET A 17 2.08 -3.44 0.44
N VAL A 18 2.62 -3.18 1.62
CA VAL A 18 1.88 -2.50 2.70
C VAL A 18 1.54 -1.08 2.26
N PHE A 19 2.46 -0.40 1.61
CA PHE A 19 2.24 0.96 1.14
C PHE A 19 1.11 1.00 0.11
N LEU A 20 1.11 0.08 -0.84
CA LEU A 20 0.04 -0.02 -1.84
C LEU A 20 -1.31 -0.32 -1.21
N ALA A 21 -1.35 -1.19 -0.21
CA ALA A 21 -2.58 -1.53 0.49
C ALA A 21 -3.15 -0.31 1.20
N VAL A 22 -2.31 0.49 1.85
CA VAL A 22 -2.73 1.71 2.54
C VAL A 22 -3.29 2.72 1.54
N ILE A 23 -2.62 2.91 0.41
CA ILE A 23 -3.09 3.84 -0.63
C ILE A 23 -4.45 3.40 -1.17
N LEU A 24 -4.63 2.12 -1.44
CA LEU A 24 -5.90 1.57 -1.92
C LEU A 24 -7.02 1.77 -0.90
N PHE A 25 -6.71 1.57 0.39
CA PHE A 25 -7.69 1.76 1.46
C PHE A 25 -8.12 3.22 1.55
N VAL A 26 -7.15 4.15 1.53
CA VAL A 26 -7.44 5.59 1.59
C VAL A 26 -8.24 6.01 0.37
N ALA A 27 -7.90 5.52 -0.80
CA ALA A 27 -8.63 5.84 -2.02
C ALA A 27 -10.08 5.36 -1.96
N ALA A 28 -10.31 4.14 -1.44
CA ALA A 28 -11.64 3.59 -1.29
C ALA A 28 -12.49 4.42 -0.33
N VAL A 29 -11.91 4.83 0.79
CA VAL A 29 -12.61 5.66 1.78
C VAL A 29 -12.91 7.04 1.19
N ALA A 30 -11.95 7.61 0.45
CA ALA A 30 -12.13 8.91 -0.19
C ALA A 30 -13.26 8.88 -1.21
N VAL A 31 -13.36 7.82 -2.00
CA VAL A 31 -14.45 7.66 -2.97
C VAL A 31 -15.79 7.54 -2.25
N ASP A 32 -15.83 6.80 -1.16
CA ASP A 32 -17.05 6.63 -0.37
C ASP A 32 -17.56 7.97 0.17
N ILE A 33 -16.64 8.78 0.69
CA ILE A 33 -16.98 10.11 1.19
C ILE A 33 -17.44 11.01 0.04
N ALA A 34 -16.77 10.96 -1.09
CA ALA A 34 -17.13 11.76 -2.24
C ALA A 34 -18.53 11.43 -2.76
N TYR A 35 -18.92 10.18 -2.69
CA TYR A 35 -20.28 9.77 -3.08
C TYR A 35 -21.34 10.38 -2.20
N GLU A 36 -21.07 10.46 -0.91
CA GLU A 36 -22.02 11.08 0.01
C GLU A 36 -22.13 12.59 -0.21
N PHE A 37 -21.03 13.23 -0.56
CA PHE A 37 -21.02 14.67 -0.81
C PHE A 37 -21.63 15.05 -2.15
N MET A 38 -21.63 14.13 -3.08
CA MET A 38 -22.10 14.39 -4.45
C MET A 38 -23.62 14.35 -4.60
N ASP A 39 -24.30 13.91 -3.59
CA ASP A 39 -25.76 13.83 -3.61
C ASP A 39 -26.41 15.25 -3.44
#